data_da2f887a7ddc9f70be65e05f6775a49c
#
_entry.id   da2f887a7ddc9f70be65e05f6775a49c
#
_cell.length_a   1.000
_cell.length_b   1.000
_cell.length_c   1.000
_cell.angle_alpha   90.00
_cell.angle_beta   90.00
_cell.angle_gamma   90.00
#
_symmetry.space_group_name_H-M   'P 1'
#
loop_
_entity.id
_entity.type
_entity.pdbx_description
1 polymer ?
#
loop_
_entity_poly.entity_id
_entity_poly.type
_entity_poly.pdbx_seq_one_letter_code
_entity_poly.pdbx_strand_id
1 'polypeptide(L)'
;MDKNMKILIVDDFSTMRRIIKNLLRDLGYTNTSEADDGTTALPMLQNGNFDFLVTDWNMPGMSGFDLLKVVRSDARLASLPVLMVTAEAKRDQIVAAAQAGVNGYVVKPFTAQTLREKLDKIFERIENAA
;
A
#
# COMPACT_ATOMS: atom_id res chain seq x y z
N MET A 1 -6.96 14.78 1.85
CA MET A 1 -6.59 14.00 0.65
C MET A 1 -7.82 13.76 -0.20
N ASP A 2 -7.69 13.79 -1.51
CA ASP A 2 -8.80 13.63 -2.46
C ASP A 2 -9.43 12.24 -2.32
N LYS A 3 -10.74 12.20 -2.07
CA LYS A 3 -11.49 10.95 -1.94
C LYS A 3 -11.64 10.18 -3.27
N ASN A 4 -11.37 10.83 -4.39
CA ASN A 4 -11.38 10.19 -5.71
C ASN A 4 -10.03 9.58 -6.09
N MET A 5 -9.03 9.67 -5.22
CA MET A 5 -7.72 9.12 -5.51
C MET A 5 -7.82 7.64 -5.83
N LYS A 6 -6.98 7.19 -6.77
CA LYS A 6 -6.99 5.84 -7.27
C LYS A 6 -6.03 4.98 -6.45
N ILE A 7 -6.56 3.95 -5.80
CA ILE A 7 -5.81 3.10 -4.87
C ILE A 7 -5.70 1.68 -5.42
N LEU A 8 -4.50 1.13 -5.43
CA LEU A 8 -4.28 -0.28 -5.75
C LEU A 8 -4.06 -1.07 -4.45
N ILE A 9 -4.81 -2.14 -4.27
CA ILE A 9 -4.72 -3.06 -3.12
C ILE A 9 -4.11 -4.36 -3.61
N VAL A 10 -2.96 -4.76 -3.06
CA VAL A 10 -2.21 -5.94 -3.47
C VAL A 10 -2.05 -6.90 -2.29
N ASP A 11 -2.65 -8.07 -2.40
CA ASP A 11 -2.58 -9.14 -1.40
C ASP A 11 -3.00 -10.43 -2.09
N ASP A 12 -2.35 -11.56 -1.82
CA ASP A 12 -2.70 -12.84 -2.43
C ASP A 12 -3.98 -13.45 -1.84
N PHE A 13 -4.46 -12.96 -0.68
CA PHE A 13 -5.73 -13.37 -0.10
C PHE A 13 -6.86 -12.43 -0.53
N SER A 14 -7.83 -12.96 -1.28
CA SER A 14 -9.00 -12.18 -1.72
C SER A 14 -9.81 -11.65 -0.54
N THR A 15 -9.90 -12.42 0.56
CA THR A 15 -10.60 -11.99 1.77
C THR A 15 -9.96 -10.75 2.37
N MET A 16 -8.62 -10.70 2.45
CA MET A 16 -7.91 -9.54 2.98
C MET A 16 -8.08 -8.32 2.07
N ARG A 17 -8.02 -8.51 0.74
CA ARG A 17 -8.27 -7.40 -0.20
C ARG A 17 -9.67 -6.82 0.02
N ARG A 18 -10.68 -7.67 0.22
CA ARG A 18 -12.04 -7.22 0.48
C ARG A 18 -12.15 -6.46 1.81
N ILE A 19 -11.48 -6.92 2.86
CA ILE A 19 -11.46 -6.23 4.15
C ILE A 19 -10.87 -4.83 3.99
N ILE A 20 -9.72 -4.71 3.35
CA ILE A 20 -9.07 -3.41 3.14
C ILE A 20 -9.94 -2.51 2.27
N LYS A 21 -10.50 -3.06 1.18
CA LYS A 21 -11.40 -2.32 0.29
C LYS A 21 -12.60 -1.76 1.04
N ASN A 22 -13.23 -2.58 1.89
CA ASN A 22 -14.40 -2.16 2.66
C ASN A 22 -14.04 -1.07 3.69
N LEU A 23 -12.88 -1.18 4.34
CA LEU A 23 -12.41 -0.16 5.28
C LEU A 23 -12.13 1.17 4.57
N LEU A 24 -11.49 1.12 3.41
CA LEU A 24 -11.25 2.31 2.60
C LEU A 24 -12.57 2.95 2.14
N ARG A 25 -13.53 2.13 1.71
CA ARG A 25 -14.85 2.62 1.32
C ARG A 25 -15.55 3.33 2.48
N ASP A 26 -15.47 2.77 3.69
CA ASP A 26 -16.09 3.35 4.88
C ASP A 26 -15.43 4.71 5.24
N LEU A 27 -14.18 4.90 4.85
CA LEU A 27 -13.48 6.17 5.00
C LEU A 27 -13.73 7.14 3.84
N GLY A 28 -14.50 6.72 2.83
CA GLY A 28 -14.85 7.53 1.68
C GLY A 28 -14.04 7.30 0.42
N TYR A 29 -13.11 6.34 0.42
CA TYR A 29 -12.27 6.02 -0.74
C TYR A 29 -12.88 4.83 -1.49
N THR A 30 -13.47 5.10 -2.66
CA THR A 30 -14.20 4.10 -3.43
C THR A 30 -13.52 3.74 -4.75
N ASN A 31 -12.52 4.49 -5.19
CA ASN A 31 -11.83 4.25 -6.45
C ASN A 31 -10.66 3.29 -6.24
N THR A 32 -10.97 2.01 -6.02
CA THR A 32 -9.98 0.98 -5.71
C THR A 32 -9.91 -0.07 -6.82
N SER A 33 -8.70 -0.61 -7.02
CA SER A 33 -8.44 -1.77 -7.87
C SER A 33 -7.66 -2.79 -7.06
N GLU A 34 -7.60 -4.03 -7.52
CA GLU A 34 -6.98 -5.12 -6.80
C GLU A 34 -5.99 -5.89 -7.68
N ALA A 35 -4.94 -6.41 -7.06
CA ALA A 35 -4.01 -7.35 -7.65
C ALA A 35 -3.64 -8.42 -6.63
N ASP A 36 -3.27 -9.61 -7.08
CA ASP A 36 -3.00 -10.73 -6.20
C ASP A 36 -1.51 -10.93 -5.88
N ASP A 37 -0.61 -10.28 -6.62
CA ASP A 37 0.83 -10.29 -6.32
C ASP A 37 1.53 -9.10 -6.99
N GLY A 38 2.83 -8.97 -6.71
CA GLY A 38 3.62 -7.87 -7.26
C GLY A 38 3.79 -7.95 -8.78
N THR A 39 3.82 -9.16 -9.34
CA THR A 39 3.97 -9.37 -10.77
C THR A 39 2.75 -8.82 -11.54
N THR A 40 1.56 -9.03 -10.99
CA THR A 40 0.32 -8.49 -11.56
C THR A 40 0.19 -6.99 -11.28
N ALA A 41 0.60 -6.56 -10.10
CA ALA A 41 0.48 -5.16 -9.66
C ALA A 41 1.35 -4.21 -10.46
N LEU A 42 2.59 -4.60 -10.79
CA LEU A 42 3.55 -3.70 -11.41
C LEU A 42 3.08 -3.12 -12.75
N PRO A 43 2.58 -3.93 -13.71
CA PRO A 43 2.04 -3.36 -14.95
C PRO A 43 0.87 -2.42 -14.71
N MET A 44 0.01 -2.72 -13.72
CA MET A 44 -1.11 -1.85 -13.37
C MET A 44 -0.61 -0.49 -12.88
N LEU A 45 0.41 -0.47 -12.03
CA LEU A 45 1.01 0.78 -11.53
C LEU A 45 1.66 1.58 -12.65
N GLN A 46 2.35 0.91 -13.58
CA GLN A 46 3.03 1.57 -14.68
C GLN A 46 2.07 2.23 -15.67
N ASN A 47 0.89 1.66 -15.84
CA ASN A 47 -0.07 2.08 -16.87
C ASN A 47 -1.33 2.73 -16.32
N GLY A 48 -1.56 2.71 -15.00
CA GLY A 48 -2.86 3.00 -14.42
C GLY A 48 -3.02 4.32 -13.70
N ASN A 49 -1.99 5.13 -13.55
CA ASN A 49 -2.02 6.43 -12.86
C ASN A 49 -2.58 6.32 -11.42
N PHE A 50 -2.09 5.36 -10.65
CA PHE A 50 -2.49 5.19 -9.26
C PHE A 50 -1.89 6.27 -8.36
N ASP A 51 -2.65 6.66 -7.33
CA ASP A 51 -2.25 7.69 -6.37
C ASP A 51 -1.79 7.13 -5.04
N PHE A 52 -2.06 5.85 -4.78
CA PHE A 52 -1.74 5.20 -3.53
C PHE A 52 -1.66 3.68 -3.72
N LEU A 53 -0.70 3.05 -3.03
CA LEU A 53 -0.52 1.59 -3.06
C LEU A 53 -0.62 1.03 -1.64
N VAL A 54 -1.47 0.01 -1.46
CA VAL A 54 -1.53 -0.81 -0.25
C VAL A 54 -1.09 -2.21 -0.63
N THR A 55 -0.06 -2.75 0.00
CA THR A 55 0.48 -4.07 -0.38
C THR A 55 0.87 -4.90 0.82
N ASP A 56 0.67 -6.22 0.74
CA ASP A 56 1.29 -7.18 1.64
C ASP A 56 2.76 -7.36 1.28
N TRP A 57 3.54 -7.96 2.17
CA TRP A 57 4.94 -8.31 1.95
C TRP A 57 5.07 -9.66 1.24
N ASN A 58 4.49 -10.71 1.83
CA ASN A 58 4.63 -12.08 1.34
C ASN A 58 3.57 -12.42 0.31
N MET A 59 3.99 -12.54 -0.93
CA MET A 59 3.15 -12.91 -2.06
C MET A 59 3.95 -13.79 -3.01
N PRO A 60 3.32 -14.73 -3.73
CA PRO A 60 4.04 -15.50 -4.72
C PRO A 60 4.54 -14.62 -5.87
N GLY A 61 5.59 -15.04 -6.54
CA GLY A 61 6.18 -14.25 -7.60
C GLY A 61 6.98 -13.08 -7.04
N MET A 62 6.49 -11.86 -7.22
CA MET A 62 7.15 -10.67 -6.69
C MET A 62 6.56 -10.30 -5.33
N SER A 63 7.40 -10.21 -4.29
CA SER A 63 6.97 -9.78 -2.95
C SER A 63 6.61 -8.30 -2.93
N GLY A 64 5.86 -7.88 -1.89
CA GLY A 64 5.56 -6.47 -1.68
C GLY A 64 6.81 -5.64 -1.43
N PHE A 65 7.82 -6.21 -0.79
CA PHE A 65 9.10 -5.53 -0.56
C PHE A 65 9.83 -5.27 -1.89
N ASP A 66 9.89 -6.28 -2.76
CA ASP A 66 10.48 -6.11 -4.09
C ASP A 66 9.70 -5.12 -4.93
N LEU A 67 8.36 -5.18 -4.85
CA LEU A 67 7.49 -4.21 -5.53
C LEU A 67 7.80 -2.78 -5.07
N LEU A 68 7.94 -2.57 -3.76
CA LEU A 68 8.31 -1.26 -3.20
C LEU A 68 9.64 -0.76 -3.76
N LYS A 69 10.65 -1.63 -3.84
CA LYS A 69 11.95 -1.24 -4.38
C LYS A 69 11.87 -0.86 -5.85
N VAL A 70 11.10 -1.60 -6.64
CA VAL A 70 10.88 -1.29 -8.06
C VAL A 70 10.15 0.05 -8.21
N VAL A 71 9.11 0.28 -7.41
CA VAL A 71 8.36 1.54 -7.41
C VAL A 71 9.28 2.73 -7.12
N ARG A 72 10.14 2.62 -6.10
CA ARG A 72 11.06 3.71 -5.75
C ARG A 72 12.15 3.93 -6.79
N SER A 73 12.47 2.92 -7.59
CA SER A 73 13.47 3.00 -8.66
C SER A 73 12.91 3.49 -10.00
N ASP A 74 11.59 3.48 -10.17
CA ASP A 74 10.94 3.95 -11.39
C ASP A 74 10.66 5.45 -11.26
N ALA A 75 11.21 6.25 -12.18
CA ALA A 75 11.09 7.71 -12.11
C ALA A 75 9.64 8.20 -12.08
N ARG A 76 8.71 7.46 -12.71
CA ARG A 76 7.29 7.83 -12.75
C ARG A 76 6.55 7.44 -11.47
N LEU A 77 7.07 6.46 -10.71
CA LEU A 77 6.42 5.90 -9.53
C LEU A 77 7.16 6.24 -8.24
N ALA A 78 8.30 6.91 -8.32
CA ALA A 78 9.23 7.07 -7.19
C ALA A 78 8.61 7.75 -5.98
N SER A 79 7.62 8.61 -6.16
CA SER A 79 6.94 9.30 -5.06
C SER A 79 5.56 8.74 -4.73
N LEU A 80 5.18 7.60 -5.32
CA LEU A 80 3.90 6.95 -5.01
C LEU A 80 3.85 6.58 -3.51
N PRO A 81 2.84 7.05 -2.77
CA PRO A 81 2.69 6.64 -1.37
C PRO A 81 2.39 5.14 -1.27
N VAL A 82 3.07 4.47 -0.35
CA VAL A 82 2.93 3.02 -0.14
C VAL A 82 2.68 2.72 1.33
N LEU A 83 1.62 1.97 1.60
CA LEU A 83 1.32 1.40 2.91
C LEU A 83 1.51 -0.11 2.84
N MET A 84 2.37 -0.66 3.69
CA MET A 84 2.55 -2.10 3.84
C MET A 84 1.57 -2.62 4.90
N VAL A 85 0.76 -3.63 4.55
CA VAL A 85 -0.19 -4.29 5.47
C VAL A 85 0.11 -5.77 5.44
N THR A 86 0.78 -6.28 6.48
CA THR A 86 1.36 -7.62 6.43
C THR A 86 1.41 -8.29 7.81
N ALA A 87 1.49 -9.63 7.83
CA ALA A 87 1.74 -10.40 9.05
C ALA A 87 3.21 -10.35 9.50
N GLU A 88 4.10 -9.80 8.69
CA GLU A 88 5.53 -9.72 9.01
C GLU A 88 5.77 -8.64 10.07
N ALA A 89 6.11 -9.08 11.29
CA ALA A 89 6.24 -8.17 12.44
C ALA A 89 7.68 -8.07 12.97
N LYS A 90 8.65 -8.71 12.34
CA LYS A 90 10.04 -8.66 12.79
C LYS A 90 10.64 -7.29 12.58
N ARG A 91 11.40 -6.84 13.56
CA ARG A 91 12.00 -5.50 13.55
C ARG A 91 12.87 -5.25 12.33
N ASP A 92 13.70 -6.23 11.95
CA ASP A 92 14.59 -6.10 10.81
C ASP A 92 13.82 -5.92 9.49
N GLN A 93 12.67 -6.57 9.35
CA GLN A 93 11.81 -6.40 8.19
C GLN A 93 11.14 -5.03 8.16
N ILE A 94 10.65 -4.56 9.30
CA ILE A 94 10.05 -3.23 9.42
C ILE A 94 11.09 -2.15 9.10
N VAL A 95 12.30 -2.29 9.63
CA VAL A 95 13.42 -1.37 9.35
C VAL A 95 13.78 -1.40 7.86
N ALA A 96 13.87 -2.58 7.26
CA ALA A 96 14.18 -2.71 5.83
C ALA A 96 13.13 -2.00 4.96
N ALA A 97 11.86 -2.16 5.28
CA ALA A 97 10.77 -1.49 4.56
C ALA A 97 10.88 0.04 4.71
N ALA A 98 11.17 0.52 5.91
CA ALA A 98 11.35 1.95 6.15
C ALA A 98 12.52 2.50 5.34
N GLN A 99 13.65 1.79 5.31
CA GLN A 99 14.84 2.18 4.52
C GLN A 99 14.56 2.14 3.02
N ALA A 100 13.68 1.23 2.57
CA ALA A 100 13.27 1.15 1.16
C ALA A 100 12.25 2.23 0.78
N GLY A 101 11.75 3.02 1.74
CA GLY A 101 10.90 4.17 1.46
C GLY A 101 9.41 3.91 1.60
N VAL A 102 8.99 2.94 2.43
CA VAL A 102 7.58 2.76 2.74
C VAL A 102 7.06 3.97 3.53
N ASN A 103 5.81 4.36 3.28
CA ASN A 103 5.20 5.52 3.96
C ASN A 103 4.50 5.12 5.27
N GLY A 104 4.13 3.86 5.42
CA GLY A 104 3.53 3.34 6.63
C GLY A 104 3.55 1.82 6.67
N TYR A 105 3.40 1.25 7.87
CA TYR A 105 3.48 -0.19 8.09
C TYR A 105 2.41 -0.60 9.08
N VAL A 106 1.59 -1.58 8.73
CA VAL A 106 0.52 -2.11 9.58
C VAL A 106 0.68 -3.61 9.70
N VAL A 107 0.71 -4.13 10.92
CA VAL A 107 0.84 -5.57 11.18
C VAL A 107 -0.54 -6.20 11.34
N LYS A 108 -0.77 -7.30 10.65
CA LYS A 108 -2.01 -8.10 10.79
C LYS A 108 -1.94 -8.97 12.05
N PRO A 109 -3.03 -9.18 12.77
CA PRO A 109 -4.34 -8.55 12.57
C PRO A 109 -4.35 -7.10 13.05
N PHE A 110 -5.18 -6.27 12.43
CA PHE A 110 -5.30 -4.85 12.77
C PHE A 110 -6.78 -4.48 12.93
N THR A 111 -7.02 -3.34 13.59
CA THR A 111 -8.37 -2.77 13.71
C THR A 111 -8.59 -1.71 12.63
N ALA A 112 -9.86 -1.38 12.37
CA ALA A 112 -10.22 -0.28 11.49
C ALA A 112 -9.59 1.03 11.96
N GLN A 113 -9.57 1.26 13.26
CA GLN A 113 -8.96 2.46 13.84
C GLN A 113 -7.47 2.54 13.57
N THR A 114 -6.73 1.42 13.71
CA THR A 114 -5.30 1.38 13.41
C THR A 114 -5.02 1.73 11.95
N LEU A 115 -5.80 1.14 11.02
CA LEU A 115 -5.65 1.44 9.60
C LEU A 115 -5.94 2.92 9.32
N ARG A 116 -7.01 3.45 9.89
CA ARG A 116 -7.38 4.85 9.74
C ARG A 116 -6.27 5.79 10.23
N GLU A 117 -5.74 5.53 11.41
CA GLU A 117 -4.66 6.35 11.98
C GLU A 117 -3.42 6.36 11.11
N LYS A 118 -3.05 5.21 10.54
CA LYS A 118 -1.90 5.12 9.64
C LYS A 118 -2.14 5.88 8.33
N LEU A 119 -3.32 5.75 7.76
CA LEU A 119 -3.70 6.50 6.56
C LEU A 119 -3.67 8.01 6.82
N ASP A 120 -4.26 8.45 7.94
CA ASP A 120 -4.30 9.87 8.31
C ASP A 120 -2.89 10.44 8.44
N LYS A 121 -1.96 9.72 9.06
CA LYS A 121 -0.57 10.15 9.19
C LYS A 121 0.14 10.26 7.85
N ILE A 122 -0.09 9.31 6.95
CA ILE A 122 0.51 9.33 5.62
C ILE A 122 0.00 10.56 4.85
N PHE A 123 -1.31 10.78 4.84
CA PHE A 123 -1.93 11.88 4.12
C PHE A 123 -1.50 13.23 4.69
N GLU A 124 -1.41 13.36 6.01
CA GLU A 124 -0.93 14.57 6.67
C GLU A 124 0.49 14.92 6.24
N ARG A 125 1.39 13.94 6.20
CA ARG A 125 2.77 14.16 5.76
C ARG A 125 2.84 14.58 4.30
N ILE A 126 2.03 13.99 3.44
CA ILE A 126 1.98 14.32 2.01
C ILE A 126 1.48 15.76 1.83
N GLU A 127 0.40 16.12 2.51
CA GLU A 127 -0.17 17.48 2.43
C GLU A 127 0.78 18.54 2.96
N ASN A 128 1.50 18.24 4.05
CA ASN A 128 2.46 19.16 4.64
C ASN A 128 3.74 19.30 3.82
N ALA A 129 4.09 18.30 3.01
CA ALA A 129 5.25 18.33 2.14
C ALA A 129 5.02 19.08 0.83
N ALA A 130 3.76 19.30 0.48
CA ALA A 130 3.39 20.05 -0.73
C ALA A 130 3.49 21.58 -0.53
#